data_83e9bcbe04c7925deb399ac72133eff4
#
_entry.id   83e9bcbe04c7925deb399ac72133eff4
#
_cell.length_a   1.000
_cell.length_b   1.000
_cell.length_c   1.000
_cell.angle_alpha   90.00
_cell.angle_beta   90.00
_cell.angle_gamma   90.00
#
_symmetry.space_group_name_H-M   'P 1'
#
loop_
_entity.id
_entity.type
_entity.pdbx_description
1 polymer ?
#
loop_
_entity_poly.entity_id
_entity_poly.type
_entity_poly.pdbx_seq_one_letter_code
_entity_poly.pdbx_strand_id
1 'polypeptide(L)'
;AIVCPFGLTVALAENAATNGVEFIFNTAVTALRHEGGAWSVQTDEGLIRADAVINAAGTYADVLHNMVSTKKIHITPRKGEYMLLDHAAGDFVKRTVFQLPTKLGKGVLVSPTVHGNIIVGPTAEDIFDRDGVNTTQAGLDAVRTRADIAVEGLPLKQVITSFAGLRAHEDGHEFIIGRAEGTENFFDCAGIESPGLSSAPAVGKMISEIVAEELKLEKNAAFIPTRKGITELKKLSMDEQNALIRQNSAYGRIVCRCESITEGEIVDAIRRPVGAKSLDGVKRRVRAGMGRCQGGFCSTRVMEILARELKASLADITKSGGEAKLITGLAKQEAEKYETI
;
A
#
# COMPACT_ATOMS: atom_id res chain seq x y z
N ALA A 1 14.41 7.70 -12.26
CA ALA A 1 14.06 8.08 -10.89
C ALA A 1 13.44 6.88 -10.15
N ILE A 2 13.47 6.92 -8.84
CA ILE A 2 12.79 5.94 -7.95
C ILE A 2 11.86 6.70 -7.01
N VAL A 3 10.80 6.06 -6.56
CA VAL A 3 9.79 6.63 -5.66
C VAL A 3 9.40 5.61 -4.60
N CYS A 4 9.02 6.08 -3.41
CA CYS A 4 8.41 5.20 -2.40
C CYS A 4 6.97 4.89 -2.81
N PRO A 5 6.60 3.62 -3.09
CA PRO A 5 5.24 3.26 -3.50
C PRO A 5 4.21 3.58 -2.42
N PHE A 6 4.51 3.28 -1.16
CA PHE A 6 3.63 3.61 -0.04
C PHE A 6 3.42 5.12 0.12
N GLY A 7 4.51 5.88 0.04
CA GLY A 7 4.47 7.34 0.16
C GLY A 7 3.61 7.98 -0.93
N LEU A 8 3.75 7.52 -2.19
CA LEU A 8 2.94 8.02 -3.30
C LEU A 8 1.45 7.69 -3.10
N THR A 9 1.13 6.43 -2.85
CA THR A 9 -0.25 5.97 -2.68
C THR A 9 -0.95 6.67 -1.52
N VAL A 10 -0.29 6.75 -0.35
CA VAL A 10 -0.84 7.43 0.83
C VAL A 10 -1.03 8.91 0.56
N ALA A 11 -0.08 9.56 -0.13
CA ALA A 11 -0.17 10.97 -0.46
C ALA A 11 -1.38 11.29 -1.35
N LEU A 12 -1.63 10.47 -2.37
CA LEU A 12 -2.79 10.60 -3.25
C LEU A 12 -4.10 10.41 -2.47
N ALA A 13 -4.18 9.37 -1.61
CA ALA A 13 -5.36 9.12 -0.79
C ALA A 13 -5.63 10.26 0.21
N GLU A 14 -4.60 10.76 0.90
CA GLU A 14 -4.75 11.90 1.81
C GLU A 14 -5.20 13.18 1.09
N ASN A 15 -4.68 13.43 -0.11
CA ASN A 15 -5.12 14.57 -0.92
C ASN A 15 -6.58 14.40 -1.37
N ALA A 16 -6.97 13.21 -1.81
CA ALA A 16 -8.35 12.91 -2.18
C ALA A 16 -9.31 13.11 -0.99
N ALA A 17 -8.96 12.59 0.20
CA ALA A 17 -9.76 12.79 1.41
C ALA A 17 -9.86 14.27 1.81
N THR A 18 -8.79 15.05 1.65
CA THR A 18 -8.79 16.50 1.89
C THR A 18 -9.77 17.24 0.94
N ASN A 19 -10.00 16.68 -0.24
CA ASN A 19 -10.95 17.21 -1.22
C ASN A 19 -12.34 16.56 -1.15
N GLY A 20 -12.67 15.89 -0.04
CA GLY A 20 -14.02 15.39 0.23
C GLY A 20 -14.29 13.96 -0.22
N VAL A 21 -13.28 13.22 -0.70
CA VAL A 21 -13.44 11.79 -1.02
C VAL A 21 -13.59 10.99 0.28
N GLU A 22 -14.65 10.22 0.36
CA GLU A 22 -14.89 9.27 1.45
C GLU A 22 -14.23 7.92 1.13
N PHE A 23 -13.51 7.37 2.12
CA PHE A 23 -12.88 6.06 2.04
C PHE A 23 -13.63 5.08 2.93
N ILE A 24 -14.33 4.14 2.33
CA ILE A 24 -15.04 3.07 3.02
C ILE A 24 -14.17 1.81 2.97
N PHE A 25 -13.50 1.51 4.08
CA PHE A 25 -12.60 0.36 4.19
C PHE A 25 -13.34 -0.89 4.67
N ASN A 26 -12.74 -2.07 4.45
CA ASN A 26 -13.28 -3.38 4.82
C ASN A 26 -14.70 -3.61 4.27
N THR A 27 -14.96 -3.11 3.06
CA THR A 27 -16.28 -3.16 2.42
C THR A 27 -16.10 -3.70 1.01
N ALA A 28 -16.58 -4.90 0.78
CA ALA A 28 -16.46 -5.58 -0.50
C ALA A 28 -17.69 -5.36 -1.38
N VAL A 29 -17.47 -4.99 -2.65
CA VAL A 29 -18.54 -4.94 -3.64
C VAL A 29 -18.89 -6.35 -4.08
N THR A 30 -20.17 -6.74 -3.92
CA THR A 30 -20.68 -8.08 -4.20
C THR A 30 -21.55 -8.16 -5.43
N ALA A 31 -22.22 -7.06 -5.83
CA ALA A 31 -23.00 -6.99 -7.06
C ALA A 31 -23.10 -5.54 -7.56
N LEU A 32 -23.34 -5.42 -8.86
CA LEU A 32 -23.52 -4.14 -9.56
C LEU A 32 -24.78 -4.24 -10.43
N ARG A 33 -25.65 -3.22 -10.36
CA ARG A 33 -26.85 -3.09 -11.21
C ARG A 33 -27.03 -1.65 -11.63
N HIS A 34 -27.39 -1.44 -12.88
CA HIS A 34 -27.75 -0.13 -13.40
C HIS A 34 -29.28 -0.07 -13.55
N GLU A 35 -29.94 0.79 -12.77
CA GLU A 35 -31.39 0.91 -12.72
C GLU A 35 -31.81 2.37 -12.55
N GLY A 36 -32.73 2.82 -13.40
CA GLY A 36 -33.27 4.18 -13.31
C GLY A 36 -32.24 5.29 -13.53
N GLY A 37 -31.21 5.03 -14.35
CA GLY A 37 -30.16 6.02 -14.68
C GLY A 37 -29.05 6.15 -13.61
N ALA A 38 -29.03 5.30 -12.61
CA ALA A 38 -28.02 5.28 -11.55
C ALA A 38 -27.53 3.84 -11.26
N TRP A 39 -26.35 3.74 -10.70
CA TRP A 39 -25.78 2.47 -10.25
C TRP A 39 -26.20 2.14 -8.82
N SER A 40 -26.63 0.91 -8.62
CA SER A 40 -26.82 0.26 -7.33
C SER A 40 -25.60 -0.64 -7.08
N VAL A 41 -24.70 -0.19 -6.21
CA VAL A 41 -23.49 -0.92 -5.81
C VAL A 41 -23.80 -1.65 -4.51
N GLN A 42 -24.03 -2.95 -4.59
CA GLN A 42 -24.25 -3.80 -3.41
C GLN A 42 -22.91 -4.14 -2.78
N THR A 43 -22.81 -3.94 -1.49
CA THR A 43 -21.65 -4.34 -0.68
C THR A 43 -22.07 -5.32 0.42
N ASP A 44 -21.10 -5.91 1.11
CA ASP A 44 -21.32 -6.72 2.32
C ASP A 44 -21.85 -5.89 3.50
N GLU A 45 -21.62 -4.56 3.49
CA GLU A 45 -22.10 -3.63 4.53
C GLU A 45 -23.38 -2.87 4.14
N GLY A 46 -23.88 -3.01 2.91
CA GLY A 46 -25.10 -2.35 2.45
C GLY A 46 -25.09 -1.90 1.00
N LEU A 47 -26.04 -1.05 0.65
CA LEU A 47 -26.24 -0.54 -0.71
C LEU A 47 -25.75 0.90 -0.84
N ILE A 48 -24.92 1.15 -1.85
CA ILE A 48 -24.46 2.49 -2.24
C ILE A 48 -25.10 2.83 -3.59
N ARG A 49 -25.65 4.04 -3.71
CA ARG A 49 -26.09 4.60 -5.01
C ARG A 49 -25.06 5.55 -5.57
N ALA A 50 -24.81 5.46 -6.90
CA ALA A 50 -23.83 6.29 -7.58
C ALA A 50 -24.28 6.61 -9.01
N ASP A 51 -23.95 7.80 -9.50
CA ASP A 51 -24.20 8.23 -10.89
C ASP A 51 -23.20 7.55 -11.86
N ALA A 52 -22.01 7.21 -11.38
CA ALA A 52 -20.99 6.50 -12.12
C ALA A 52 -20.18 5.56 -11.21
N VAL A 53 -19.60 4.53 -11.80
CA VAL A 53 -18.70 3.59 -11.15
C VAL A 53 -17.37 3.56 -11.90
N ILE A 54 -16.26 3.66 -11.18
CA ILE A 54 -14.91 3.44 -11.71
C ILE A 54 -14.36 2.18 -11.05
N ASN A 55 -14.18 1.14 -11.85
CA ASN A 55 -13.63 -0.13 -11.44
C ASN A 55 -12.09 -0.06 -11.47
N ALA A 56 -11.47 0.05 -10.32
CA ALA A 56 -10.01 -0.02 -10.15
C ALA A 56 -9.62 -1.14 -9.18
N ALA A 57 -10.30 -2.30 -9.27
CA ALA A 57 -10.24 -3.38 -8.30
C ALA A 57 -9.02 -4.32 -8.46
N GLY A 58 -8.01 -3.94 -9.26
CA GLY A 58 -6.75 -4.68 -9.40
C GLY A 58 -6.98 -6.11 -9.88
N THR A 59 -6.54 -7.11 -9.11
CA THR A 59 -6.71 -8.54 -9.46
C THR A 59 -8.17 -9.01 -9.50
N TYR A 60 -9.11 -8.21 -9.02
CA TYR A 60 -10.55 -8.48 -9.04
C TYR A 60 -11.30 -7.63 -10.08
N ALA A 61 -10.62 -6.84 -10.90
CA ALA A 61 -11.30 -5.92 -11.81
C ALA A 61 -12.11 -6.65 -12.88
N ASP A 62 -11.69 -7.82 -13.34
CA ASP A 62 -12.44 -8.67 -14.26
C ASP A 62 -13.74 -9.21 -13.64
N VAL A 63 -13.74 -9.49 -12.34
CA VAL A 63 -14.95 -9.95 -11.63
C VAL A 63 -16.03 -8.89 -11.70
N LEU A 64 -15.71 -7.63 -11.37
CA LEU A 64 -16.66 -6.53 -11.42
C LEU A 64 -17.05 -6.16 -12.87
N HIS A 65 -16.08 -6.07 -13.76
CA HIS A 65 -16.32 -5.83 -15.19
C HIS A 65 -17.29 -6.86 -15.79
N ASN A 66 -17.05 -8.13 -15.49
CA ASN A 66 -17.83 -9.23 -16.05
C ASN A 66 -19.27 -9.33 -15.49
N MET A 67 -19.60 -8.62 -14.42
CA MET A 67 -20.98 -8.49 -13.92
C MET A 67 -21.83 -7.65 -14.87
N VAL A 68 -21.23 -6.64 -15.54
CA VAL A 68 -21.99 -5.57 -16.20
C VAL A 68 -21.69 -5.44 -17.70
N SER A 69 -20.49 -5.74 -18.16
CA SER A 69 -20.10 -5.60 -19.57
C SER A 69 -20.50 -6.80 -20.43
N THR A 70 -20.84 -6.54 -21.69
CA THR A 70 -21.10 -7.57 -22.70
C THR A 70 -19.80 -8.24 -23.15
N LYS A 71 -18.72 -7.48 -23.28
CA LYS A 71 -17.38 -7.99 -23.57
C LYS A 71 -16.73 -8.46 -22.28
N LYS A 72 -16.29 -9.70 -22.22
CA LYS A 72 -15.63 -10.26 -21.03
C LYS A 72 -14.12 -10.05 -21.12
N ILE A 73 -13.51 -9.84 -19.95
CA ILE A 73 -12.07 -9.78 -19.76
C ILE A 73 -11.65 -10.82 -18.72
N HIS A 74 -10.36 -11.17 -18.71
CA HIS A 74 -9.82 -12.11 -17.74
C HIS A 74 -8.51 -11.60 -17.18
N ILE A 75 -8.37 -11.64 -15.85
CA ILE A 75 -7.17 -11.22 -15.13
C ILE A 75 -6.59 -12.43 -14.39
N THR A 76 -5.33 -12.72 -14.69
CA THR A 76 -4.52 -13.71 -13.98
C THR A 76 -3.62 -12.99 -12.98
N PRO A 77 -3.72 -13.29 -11.69
CA PRO A 77 -2.78 -12.74 -10.70
C PRO A 77 -1.36 -13.21 -11.01
N ARG A 78 -0.44 -12.25 -11.25
CA ARG A 78 0.98 -12.54 -11.49
C ARG A 78 1.80 -12.15 -10.29
N LYS A 79 2.23 -13.14 -9.50
CA LYS A 79 2.99 -12.97 -8.27
C LYS A 79 4.44 -12.58 -8.56
N GLY A 80 4.92 -11.60 -7.81
CA GLY A 80 6.33 -11.21 -7.77
C GLY A 80 6.87 -11.23 -6.35
N GLU A 81 7.87 -12.05 -6.10
CA GLU A 81 8.54 -12.17 -4.82
C GLU A 81 9.82 -11.33 -4.78
N TYR A 82 10.10 -10.74 -3.63
CA TYR A 82 11.20 -9.81 -3.42
C TYR A 82 11.95 -10.09 -2.12
N MET A 83 13.22 -9.69 -2.10
CA MET A 83 14.05 -9.55 -0.92
C MET A 83 14.40 -8.08 -0.69
N LEU A 84 14.39 -7.62 0.55
CA LEU A 84 14.84 -6.30 0.95
C LEU A 84 16.08 -6.44 1.83
N LEU A 85 17.17 -5.79 1.44
CA LEU A 85 18.41 -5.77 2.18
C LEU A 85 18.46 -4.57 3.13
N ASP A 86 19.26 -4.72 4.20
CA ASP A 86 19.51 -3.69 5.19
C ASP A 86 20.18 -2.44 4.58
N HIS A 87 20.08 -1.31 5.26
CA HIS A 87 20.77 -0.06 4.91
C HIS A 87 22.29 -0.23 4.78
N ALA A 88 22.88 -1.18 5.53
CA ALA A 88 24.32 -1.47 5.42
C ALA A 88 24.74 -1.96 4.03
N ALA A 89 23.80 -2.49 3.24
CA ALA A 89 24.01 -2.83 1.83
C ALA A 89 23.73 -1.67 0.87
N GLY A 90 23.20 -0.55 1.34
CA GLY A 90 22.61 0.52 0.51
C GLY A 90 23.53 1.14 -0.52
N ASP A 91 24.83 1.12 -0.26
CA ASP A 91 25.85 1.65 -1.17
C ASP A 91 26.32 0.68 -2.24
N PHE A 92 25.88 -0.57 -2.21
CA PHE A 92 26.34 -1.62 -3.11
C PHE A 92 25.98 -1.35 -4.57
N VAL A 93 24.77 -0.84 -4.86
CA VAL A 93 24.36 -0.37 -6.18
C VAL A 93 23.78 1.04 -6.09
N LYS A 94 24.18 1.90 -7.03
CA LYS A 94 23.72 3.32 -7.10
C LYS A 94 22.60 3.53 -8.13
N ARG A 95 22.31 2.54 -8.95
CA ARG A 95 21.31 2.55 -10.02
C ARG A 95 20.56 1.23 -10.05
N THR A 96 19.36 1.22 -10.59
CA THR A 96 18.67 -0.03 -10.89
C THR A 96 19.43 -0.79 -11.96
N VAL A 97 19.81 -2.02 -11.66
CA VAL A 97 20.48 -2.95 -12.56
C VAL A 97 19.51 -4.08 -12.90
N PHE A 98 19.42 -4.42 -14.17
CA PHE A 98 18.64 -5.55 -14.68
C PHE A 98 19.28 -6.08 -15.96
N GLN A 99 19.00 -7.34 -16.26
CA GLN A 99 19.48 -7.99 -17.48
C GLN A 99 18.74 -7.48 -18.73
N LEU A 100 19.28 -7.76 -19.90
CA LEU A 100 18.55 -7.55 -21.15
C LEU A 100 17.21 -8.33 -21.09
N PRO A 101 16.10 -7.73 -21.56
CA PRO A 101 14.82 -8.41 -21.57
C PRO A 101 14.88 -9.73 -22.35
N THR A 102 14.26 -10.75 -21.80
CA THR A 102 14.03 -12.05 -22.44
C THR A 102 12.55 -12.19 -22.79
N LYS A 103 12.16 -13.34 -23.37
CA LYS A 103 10.74 -13.68 -23.59
C LYS A 103 9.93 -13.68 -22.29
N LEU A 104 10.57 -13.82 -21.13
CA LEU A 104 9.96 -13.79 -19.80
C LEU A 104 10.00 -12.39 -19.14
N GLY A 105 10.32 -11.34 -19.90
CA GLY A 105 10.40 -9.96 -19.44
C GLY A 105 11.80 -9.54 -18.94
N LYS A 106 11.86 -8.51 -18.09
CA LYS A 106 13.09 -7.85 -17.64
C LYS A 106 13.89 -8.66 -16.60
N GLY A 107 13.36 -9.78 -16.13
CA GLY A 107 14.01 -10.60 -15.11
C GLY A 107 14.02 -9.96 -13.72
N VAL A 108 14.97 -10.42 -12.86
CA VAL A 108 15.18 -9.90 -11.52
C VAL A 108 15.99 -8.61 -11.58
N LEU A 109 15.54 -7.60 -10.87
CA LEU A 109 16.21 -6.31 -10.73
C LEU A 109 16.94 -6.25 -9.39
N VAL A 110 18.05 -5.53 -9.36
CA VAL A 110 18.74 -5.07 -8.14
C VAL A 110 18.65 -3.56 -8.12
N SER A 111 17.95 -2.97 -7.18
CA SER A 111 17.65 -1.55 -7.18
C SER A 111 17.84 -0.91 -5.82
N PRO A 112 18.47 0.28 -5.74
CA PRO A 112 18.41 1.07 -4.52
C PRO A 112 16.99 1.54 -4.28
N THR A 113 16.63 1.76 -3.02
CA THR A 113 15.37 2.39 -2.61
C THR A 113 15.60 3.84 -2.21
N VAL A 114 14.55 4.66 -2.18
CA VAL A 114 14.63 6.05 -1.72
C VAL A 114 15.01 6.18 -0.25
N HIS A 115 14.99 5.08 0.48
CA HIS A 115 15.28 5.03 1.91
C HIS A 115 16.64 4.40 2.22
N GLY A 116 17.49 4.13 1.23
CA GLY A 116 18.85 3.61 1.41
C GLY A 116 18.95 2.10 1.58
N ASN A 117 17.87 1.35 1.37
CA ASN A 117 17.91 -0.11 1.26
C ASN A 117 18.18 -0.55 -0.18
N ILE A 118 18.46 -1.83 -0.39
CA ILE A 118 18.43 -2.46 -1.71
C ILE A 118 17.25 -3.43 -1.77
N ILE A 119 16.49 -3.36 -2.86
CA ILE A 119 15.43 -4.32 -3.19
C ILE A 119 15.90 -5.20 -4.34
N VAL A 120 15.64 -6.50 -4.21
CA VAL A 120 16.01 -7.53 -5.17
C VAL A 120 14.77 -8.32 -5.57
N GLY A 121 14.48 -8.44 -6.82
CA GLY A 121 13.27 -9.04 -7.37
C GLY A 121 12.75 -8.25 -8.57
N PRO A 122 11.56 -8.57 -9.07
CA PRO A 122 10.65 -9.65 -8.64
C PRO A 122 10.88 -10.98 -9.38
N THR A 123 10.17 -12.01 -8.91
CA THR A 123 9.79 -13.13 -9.77
C THR A 123 8.60 -12.76 -10.65
N ALA A 124 8.17 -13.65 -11.52
CA ALA A 124 6.95 -13.51 -12.31
C ALA A 124 6.34 -14.92 -12.45
N GLU A 125 5.29 -15.18 -11.68
CA GLU A 125 4.61 -16.46 -11.61
C GLU A 125 3.10 -16.23 -11.64
N ASP A 126 2.42 -16.83 -12.61
CA ASP A 126 0.98 -16.79 -12.68
C ASP A 126 0.38 -17.77 -11.67
N ILE A 127 -0.56 -17.30 -10.86
CA ILE A 127 -1.20 -18.07 -9.80
C ILE A 127 -2.72 -17.92 -9.88
N PHE A 128 -3.45 -18.83 -9.24
CA PHE A 128 -4.92 -18.79 -9.19
C PHE A 128 -5.45 -17.96 -8.02
N ASP A 129 -4.69 -17.92 -6.91
CA ASP A 129 -5.10 -17.22 -5.70
C ASP A 129 -4.92 -15.71 -5.87
N ARG A 130 -6.03 -14.98 -5.90
CA ARG A 130 -6.06 -13.52 -6.06
C ARG A 130 -5.56 -12.75 -4.82
N ASP A 131 -5.34 -13.46 -3.71
CA ASP A 131 -4.81 -12.94 -2.45
C ASP A 131 -3.47 -13.58 -2.05
N GLY A 132 -2.89 -14.40 -2.94
CA GLY A 132 -1.69 -15.21 -2.71
C GLY A 132 -0.39 -14.41 -2.60
N VAL A 133 -0.25 -13.59 -1.54
CA VAL A 133 0.92 -12.73 -1.28
C VAL A 133 1.99 -13.37 -0.39
N ASN A 134 1.94 -14.67 -0.17
CA ASN A 134 2.99 -15.42 0.52
C ASN A 134 4.24 -15.56 -0.35
N THR A 135 5.42 -15.59 0.29
CA THR A 135 6.67 -15.96 -0.37
C THR A 135 6.87 -17.48 -0.32
N THR A 136 7.63 -18.00 -1.28
CA THR A 136 7.97 -19.43 -1.38
C THR A 136 9.47 -19.60 -1.40
N GLN A 137 9.95 -20.77 -0.93
CA GLN A 137 11.38 -21.09 -1.00
C GLN A 137 11.87 -21.05 -2.47
N ALA A 138 11.11 -21.67 -3.37
CA ALA A 138 11.45 -21.71 -4.80
C ALA A 138 11.54 -20.32 -5.43
N GLY A 139 10.60 -19.43 -5.10
CA GLY A 139 10.59 -18.05 -5.60
C GLY A 139 11.77 -17.26 -5.08
N LEU A 140 12.08 -17.36 -3.79
CA LEU A 140 13.24 -16.69 -3.20
C LEU A 140 14.57 -17.22 -3.72
N ASP A 141 14.69 -18.54 -3.94
CA ASP A 141 15.89 -19.13 -4.56
C ASP A 141 16.06 -18.67 -6.02
N ALA A 142 14.97 -18.54 -6.76
CA ALA A 142 14.99 -17.97 -8.11
C ALA A 142 15.42 -16.49 -8.11
N VAL A 143 14.94 -15.68 -7.15
CA VAL A 143 15.39 -14.29 -6.97
C VAL A 143 16.91 -14.27 -6.72
N ARG A 144 17.41 -15.09 -5.80
CA ARG A 144 18.84 -15.17 -5.46
C ARG A 144 19.69 -15.51 -6.68
N THR A 145 19.38 -16.62 -7.36
CA THR A 145 20.15 -17.10 -8.50
C THR A 145 20.20 -16.10 -9.65
N ARG A 146 19.06 -15.45 -9.95
CA ARG A 146 19.00 -14.47 -11.04
C ARG A 146 19.65 -13.14 -10.66
N ALA A 147 19.63 -12.77 -9.40
CA ALA A 147 20.29 -11.56 -8.93
C ALA A 147 21.80 -11.65 -9.05
N ASP A 148 22.39 -12.81 -8.73
CA ASP A 148 23.83 -13.07 -8.85
C ASP A 148 24.33 -12.96 -10.30
N ILE A 149 23.48 -13.26 -11.29
CA ILE A 149 23.80 -13.05 -12.72
C ILE A 149 23.83 -11.55 -13.06
N ALA A 150 22.94 -10.76 -12.43
CA ALA A 150 22.83 -9.31 -12.72
C ALA A 150 23.91 -8.50 -11.99
N VAL A 151 24.24 -8.87 -10.75
CA VAL A 151 25.20 -8.17 -9.88
C VAL A 151 25.91 -9.19 -9.00
N GLU A 152 27.20 -9.43 -9.31
CA GLU A 152 28.04 -10.36 -8.58
C GLU A 152 28.29 -9.89 -7.14
N GLY A 153 28.30 -10.83 -6.20
CA GLY A 153 28.70 -10.60 -4.80
C GLY A 153 27.67 -9.84 -3.95
N LEU A 154 26.41 -9.84 -4.34
CA LEU A 154 25.33 -9.23 -3.54
C LEU A 154 25.35 -9.75 -2.09
N PRO A 155 25.32 -8.84 -1.08
CA PRO A 155 25.38 -9.23 0.32
C PRO A 155 24.04 -9.80 0.84
N LEU A 156 23.58 -10.91 0.27
CA LEU A 156 22.27 -11.53 0.57
C LEU A 156 22.11 -11.98 2.03
N LYS A 157 23.21 -12.09 2.79
CA LYS A 157 23.15 -12.30 4.26
C LYS A 157 22.56 -11.08 5.00
N GLN A 158 22.46 -9.94 4.35
CA GLN A 158 21.85 -8.72 4.90
C GLN A 158 20.37 -8.56 4.53
N VAL A 159 19.72 -9.59 4.02
CA VAL A 159 18.26 -9.59 3.83
C VAL A 159 17.57 -9.45 5.18
N ILE A 160 16.75 -8.44 5.33
CA ILE A 160 16.00 -8.16 6.56
C ILE A 160 14.54 -8.60 6.47
N THR A 161 13.99 -8.71 5.26
CA THR A 161 12.62 -9.22 5.02
C THR A 161 12.47 -9.67 3.56
N SER A 162 11.49 -10.54 3.34
CA SER A 162 10.97 -10.89 2.01
C SER A 162 9.46 -10.62 1.97
N PHE A 163 8.94 -10.39 0.78
CA PHE A 163 7.52 -10.17 0.56
C PHE A 163 7.15 -10.50 -0.88
N ALA A 164 5.87 -10.66 -1.13
CA ALA A 164 5.32 -10.81 -2.47
C ALA A 164 4.19 -9.80 -2.71
N GLY A 165 3.91 -9.56 -3.99
CA GLY A 165 2.79 -8.77 -4.44
C GLY A 165 2.24 -9.31 -5.75
N LEU A 166 0.99 -8.98 -6.04
CA LEU A 166 0.29 -9.43 -7.23
C LEU A 166 0.15 -8.30 -8.25
N ARG A 167 0.33 -8.65 -9.52
CA ARG A 167 0.01 -7.79 -10.66
C ARG A 167 -1.26 -8.29 -11.30
N ALA A 168 -2.11 -7.38 -11.72
CA ALA A 168 -3.35 -7.68 -12.43
C ALA A 168 -3.05 -7.87 -13.91
N HIS A 169 -2.51 -9.07 -14.28
CA HIS A 169 -2.14 -9.39 -15.65
C HIS A 169 -3.39 -9.73 -16.47
N GLU A 170 -3.67 -8.95 -17.51
CA GLU A 170 -4.78 -9.18 -18.42
C GLU A 170 -4.27 -9.92 -19.66
N ASP A 171 -5.09 -10.82 -20.23
CA ASP A 171 -4.69 -11.73 -21.31
C ASP A 171 -4.20 -11.00 -22.57
N GLY A 172 -4.71 -9.81 -22.87
CA GLY A 172 -4.28 -8.96 -23.98
C GLY A 172 -3.00 -8.17 -23.72
N HIS A 173 -2.46 -8.19 -22.50
CA HIS A 173 -1.29 -7.42 -22.06
C HIS A 173 -1.46 -5.89 -22.16
N GLU A 174 -2.68 -5.38 -22.14
CA GLU A 174 -2.97 -3.95 -22.23
C GLU A 174 -3.69 -3.43 -21.00
N PHE A 175 -3.51 -2.14 -20.74
CA PHE A 175 -4.30 -1.43 -19.75
C PHE A 175 -5.68 -1.11 -20.34
N ILE A 176 -6.73 -1.54 -19.65
CA ILE A 176 -8.12 -1.26 -20.04
C ILE A 176 -8.55 -0.01 -19.28
N ILE A 177 -8.60 1.14 -19.96
CA ILE A 177 -8.93 2.44 -19.37
C ILE A 177 -10.06 3.08 -20.18
N GLY A 178 -11.22 3.29 -19.56
CA GLY A 178 -12.36 3.92 -20.20
C GLY A 178 -13.66 3.21 -19.94
N ARG A 179 -14.72 3.58 -20.69
CA ARG A 179 -16.05 3.02 -20.50
C ARG A 179 -16.11 1.55 -20.95
N ALA A 180 -16.67 0.70 -20.09
CA ALA A 180 -16.88 -0.70 -20.40
C ALA A 180 -17.97 -0.87 -21.49
N GLU A 181 -17.76 -1.81 -22.40
CA GLU A 181 -18.65 -2.04 -23.51
C GLU A 181 -20.05 -2.51 -23.08
N GLY A 182 -21.08 -1.88 -23.64
CA GLY A 182 -22.48 -2.19 -23.32
C GLY A 182 -22.98 -1.61 -22.00
N THR A 183 -22.24 -0.68 -21.39
CA THR A 183 -22.62 -0.04 -20.12
C THR A 183 -22.79 1.46 -20.27
N GLU A 184 -23.55 2.06 -19.35
CA GLU A 184 -23.62 3.49 -19.15
C GLU A 184 -22.91 3.86 -17.84
N ASN A 185 -22.04 4.86 -17.86
CA ASN A 185 -21.35 5.42 -16.68
C ASN A 185 -20.60 4.37 -15.84
N PHE A 186 -20.16 3.26 -16.43
CA PHE A 186 -19.24 2.31 -15.81
C PHE A 186 -17.92 2.34 -16.56
N PHE A 187 -16.86 2.60 -15.83
CA PHE A 187 -15.52 2.82 -16.36
C PHE A 187 -14.53 1.86 -15.73
N ASP A 188 -13.60 1.35 -16.52
CA ASP A 188 -12.52 0.49 -16.04
C ASP A 188 -11.19 1.24 -15.93
N CYS A 189 -10.43 0.87 -14.93
CA CYS A 189 -9.00 0.99 -14.80
C CYS A 189 -8.46 -0.42 -14.47
N ALA A 190 -8.60 -1.34 -15.41
CA ALA A 190 -8.34 -2.78 -15.25
C ALA A 190 -7.08 -3.21 -16.00
N GLY A 191 -6.55 -4.40 -15.70
CA GLY A 191 -5.35 -4.94 -16.33
C GLY A 191 -4.09 -4.11 -16.07
N ILE A 192 -4.09 -3.27 -15.03
CA ILE A 192 -2.97 -2.38 -14.74
C ILE A 192 -1.89 -3.13 -13.97
N GLU A 193 -0.95 -3.69 -14.71
CA GLU A 193 0.26 -4.32 -14.19
C GLU A 193 1.47 -3.35 -14.26
N SER A 194 2.70 -3.86 -14.42
CA SER A 194 3.88 -2.99 -14.57
C SER A 194 3.90 -2.30 -15.95
N PRO A 195 4.05 -0.97 -16.01
CA PRO A 195 4.49 -0.02 -14.97
C PRO A 195 3.36 0.77 -14.28
N GLY A 196 2.31 0.13 -13.81
CA GLY A 196 1.09 0.74 -13.28
C GLY A 196 1.29 1.84 -12.25
N LEU A 197 2.15 1.62 -11.23
CA LEU A 197 2.36 2.63 -10.18
C LEU A 197 2.91 3.95 -10.74
N SER A 198 3.89 3.89 -11.65
CA SER A 198 4.49 5.09 -12.23
C SER A 198 3.56 5.78 -13.23
N SER A 199 2.65 5.05 -13.87
CA SER A 199 1.63 5.59 -14.76
C SER A 199 0.34 6.00 -14.05
N ALA A 200 0.13 5.60 -12.79
CA ALA A 200 -1.11 5.88 -12.05
C ALA A 200 -1.54 7.35 -12.05
N PRO A 201 -0.66 8.36 -11.92
CA PRO A 201 -1.09 9.76 -12.02
C PRO A 201 -1.65 10.13 -13.40
N ALA A 202 -1.07 9.58 -14.47
CA ALA A 202 -1.55 9.81 -15.84
C ALA A 202 -2.86 9.06 -16.10
N VAL A 203 -2.98 7.83 -15.62
CA VAL A 203 -4.22 7.03 -15.67
C VAL A 203 -5.34 7.74 -14.91
N GLY A 204 -5.06 8.21 -13.70
CA GLY A 204 -6.02 8.95 -12.88
C GLY A 204 -6.51 10.24 -13.57
N LYS A 205 -5.60 10.98 -14.20
CA LYS A 205 -5.96 12.14 -15.00
C LYS A 205 -6.85 11.77 -16.19
N MET A 206 -6.42 10.78 -16.98
CA MET A 206 -7.16 10.32 -18.16
C MET A 206 -8.59 9.87 -17.80
N ILE A 207 -8.74 9.02 -16.78
CA ILE A 207 -10.08 8.54 -16.40
C ILE A 207 -10.95 9.67 -15.82
N SER A 208 -10.38 10.62 -15.10
CA SER A 208 -11.13 11.79 -14.60
C SER A 208 -11.63 12.68 -15.73
N GLU A 209 -10.86 12.86 -16.80
CA GLU A 209 -11.26 13.62 -17.99
C GLU A 209 -12.38 12.91 -18.76
N ILE A 210 -12.29 11.58 -18.94
CA ILE A 210 -13.34 10.76 -19.59
C ILE A 210 -14.66 10.86 -18.80
N VAL A 211 -14.61 10.66 -17.48
CA VAL A 211 -15.80 10.72 -16.61
C VAL A 211 -16.39 12.13 -16.59
N ALA A 212 -15.55 13.17 -16.52
CA ALA A 212 -16.01 14.54 -16.50
C ALA A 212 -16.71 14.94 -17.82
N GLU A 213 -16.22 14.46 -18.96
CA GLU A 213 -16.84 14.68 -20.26
C GLU A 213 -18.19 13.95 -20.38
N GLU A 214 -18.24 12.69 -20.01
CA GLU A 214 -19.46 11.85 -20.09
C GLU A 214 -20.58 12.41 -19.18
N LEU A 215 -20.25 12.79 -17.97
CA LEU A 215 -21.20 13.33 -16.99
C LEU A 215 -21.36 14.85 -17.03
N LYS A 216 -20.65 15.53 -17.93
CA LYS A 216 -20.64 16.99 -18.06
C LYS A 216 -20.34 17.72 -16.75
N LEU A 217 -19.31 17.22 -16.04
CA LEU A 217 -18.93 17.76 -14.74
C LEU A 217 -18.11 19.05 -14.89
N GLU A 218 -18.35 19.99 -13.99
CA GLU A 218 -17.56 21.21 -13.89
C GLU A 218 -16.35 21.02 -12.96
N LYS A 219 -15.31 21.82 -13.19
CA LYS A 219 -14.12 21.81 -12.32
C LYS A 219 -14.47 22.38 -10.95
N ASN A 220 -14.05 21.68 -9.90
CA ASN A 220 -14.18 22.19 -8.53
C ASN A 220 -13.20 23.34 -8.29
N ALA A 221 -13.72 24.57 -8.21
CA ALA A 221 -12.91 25.77 -7.95
C ALA A 221 -12.28 25.78 -6.54
N ALA A 222 -12.82 25.00 -5.60
CA ALA A 222 -12.31 24.87 -4.23
C ALA A 222 -11.30 23.72 -4.09
N PHE A 223 -10.85 23.08 -5.19
CA PHE A 223 -9.91 21.98 -5.14
C PHE A 223 -8.57 22.40 -4.53
N ILE A 224 -8.11 21.63 -3.55
CA ILE A 224 -6.83 21.83 -2.86
C ILE A 224 -5.79 20.89 -3.50
N PRO A 225 -4.85 21.40 -4.32
CA PRO A 225 -3.92 20.58 -5.09
C PRO A 225 -2.76 20.01 -4.27
N THR A 226 -2.54 20.51 -3.05
CA THR A 226 -1.37 20.16 -2.23
C THR A 226 -1.78 19.71 -0.84
N ARG A 227 -0.94 18.91 -0.21
CA ARG A 227 -1.05 18.52 1.19
C ARG A 227 0.27 18.70 1.91
N LYS A 228 0.23 18.93 3.22
CA LYS A 228 1.44 18.94 4.07
C LYS A 228 1.84 17.48 4.37
N GLY A 229 3.09 17.12 4.09
CA GLY A 229 3.67 15.83 4.47
C GLY A 229 3.89 15.68 5.99
N ILE A 230 4.19 14.46 6.44
CA ILE A 230 4.66 14.22 7.81
C ILE A 230 6.05 14.86 7.95
N THR A 231 6.25 15.60 9.03
CA THR A 231 7.56 16.21 9.31
C THR A 231 8.52 15.14 9.78
N GLU A 232 9.53 14.83 8.98
CA GLU A 232 10.60 13.88 9.34
C GLU A 232 11.66 14.59 10.17
N LEU A 233 11.68 14.36 11.48
CA LEU A 233 12.59 15.05 12.40
C LEU A 233 14.07 14.93 11.97
N LYS A 234 14.49 13.76 11.52
CA LYS A 234 15.88 13.48 11.11
C LYS A 234 16.37 14.30 9.91
N LYS A 235 15.46 14.93 9.15
CA LYS A 235 15.79 15.77 7.99
C LYS A 235 15.93 17.25 8.34
N LEU A 236 15.58 17.64 9.56
CA LEU A 236 15.66 19.01 10.04
C LEU A 236 17.06 19.30 10.60
N SER A 237 17.46 20.57 10.57
CA SER A 237 18.63 21.06 11.31
C SER A 237 18.42 20.94 12.81
N MET A 238 19.49 20.96 13.59
CA MET A 238 19.43 20.86 15.06
C MET A 238 18.53 21.95 15.70
N ASP A 239 18.59 23.16 15.19
CA ASP A 239 17.76 24.27 15.70
C ASP A 239 16.28 24.06 15.40
N GLU A 240 15.95 23.58 14.19
CA GLU A 240 14.58 23.23 13.80
C GLU A 240 14.06 22.04 14.62
N GLN A 241 14.88 21.02 14.87
CA GLN A 241 14.53 19.89 15.72
C GLN A 241 14.19 20.39 17.12
N ASN A 242 15.06 21.21 17.71
CA ASN A 242 14.85 21.78 19.05
C ASN A 242 13.59 22.67 19.11
N ALA A 243 13.34 23.45 18.06
CA ALA A 243 12.14 24.26 17.97
C ALA A 243 10.87 23.39 17.91
N LEU A 244 10.88 22.34 17.09
CA LEU A 244 9.76 21.39 16.97
C LEU A 244 9.51 20.64 18.28
N ILE A 245 10.56 20.19 18.98
CA ILE A 245 10.46 19.50 20.27
C ILE A 245 9.87 20.42 21.34
N ARG A 246 10.24 21.72 21.35
CA ARG A 246 9.62 22.70 22.26
C ARG A 246 8.12 22.89 22.00
N GLN A 247 7.70 22.84 20.75
CA GLN A 247 6.28 22.93 20.36
C GLN A 247 5.49 21.67 20.68
N ASN A 248 6.12 20.50 20.46
CA ASN A 248 5.52 19.20 20.70
C ASN A 248 6.58 18.22 21.20
N SER A 249 6.59 17.97 22.51
CA SER A 249 7.57 17.11 23.18
C SER A 249 7.57 15.65 22.68
N ALA A 250 6.51 15.20 21.99
CA ALA A 250 6.46 13.88 21.39
C ALA A 250 7.54 13.67 20.29
N TYR A 251 7.98 14.73 19.63
CA TYR A 251 9.11 14.67 18.69
C TYR A 251 10.46 14.44 19.39
N GLY A 252 10.59 14.67 20.69
CA GLY A 252 11.79 14.37 21.46
C GLY A 252 11.89 12.90 21.91
N ARG A 253 10.88 12.07 21.69
CA ARG A 253 10.84 10.67 22.13
C ARG A 253 11.03 9.72 20.95
N ILE A 254 12.22 9.15 20.80
CA ILE A 254 12.50 8.14 19.75
C ILE A 254 11.85 6.82 20.14
N VAL A 255 10.99 6.30 19.26
CA VAL A 255 10.30 5.02 19.39
C VAL A 255 11.00 3.93 18.57
N CYS A 256 11.26 4.19 17.30
CA CYS A 256 12.00 3.25 16.44
C CYS A 256 13.45 3.72 16.28
N ARG A 257 14.39 3.01 16.92
CA ARG A 257 15.82 3.38 16.88
C ARG A 257 16.47 3.07 15.54
N CYS A 258 16.08 1.97 14.88
CA CYS A 258 16.65 1.55 13.58
C CYS A 258 16.40 2.60 12.48
N GLU A 259 15.24 3.25 12.49
CA GLU A 259 14.81 4.23 11.50
C GLU A 259 14.80 5.67 12.06
N SER A 260 15.15 5.84 13.35
CA SER A 260 15.14 7.15 14.06
C SER A 260 13.77 7.85 14.00
N ILE A 261 12.68 7.07 14.24
CA ILE A 261 11.31 7.60 14.21
C ILE A 261 10.83 7.94 15.61
N THR A 262 10.27 9.12 15.72
CA THR A 262 9.76 9.68 16.99
C THR A 262 8.29 9.35 17.22
N GLU A 263 7.84 9.50 18.46
CA GLU A 263 6.41 9.41 18.81
C GLU A 263 5.58 10.48 18.10
N GLY A 264 6.12 11.68 17.89
CA GLY A 264 5.43 12.76 17.18
C GLY A 264 5.11 12.39 15.73
N GLU A 265 6.06 11.78 15.02
CA GLU A 265 5.85 11.29 13.65
C GLU A 265 4.79 10.17 13.61
N ILE A 266 4.79 9.25 14.58
CA ILE A 266 3.81 8.18 14.68
C ILE A 266 2.41 8.72 14.94
N VAL A 267 2.27 9.67 15.88
CA VAL A 267 1.00 10.33 16.18
C VAL A 267 0.47 11.09 14.97
N ASP A 268 1.32 11.81 14.25
CA ASP A 268 0.94 12.48 13.01
C ASP A 268 0.43 11.46 11.97
N ALA A 269 1.13 10.34 11.77
CA ALA A 269 0.72 9.28 10.86
C ALA A 269 -0.66 8.67 11.20
N ILE A 270 -1.06 8.67 12.48
CA ILE A 270 -2.34 8.13 12.95
C ILE A 270 -3.47 9.16 12.77
N ARG A 271 -3.21 10.44 13.06
CA ARG A 271 -4.24 11.50 13.10
C ARG A 271 -4.59 12.11 11.75
N ARG A 272 -3.78 11.85 10.72
CA ARG A 272 -3.99 12.40 9.37
C ARG A 272 -5.28 11.88 8.71
N PRO A 273 -5.80 12.58 7.67
CA PRO A 273 -6.78 11.97 6.78
C PRO A 273 -6.30 10.60 6.30
N VAL A 274 -7.18 9.61 6.27
CA VAL A 274 -6.81 8.21 5.97
C VAL A 274 -5.67 7.69 6.86
N GLY A 275 -5.67 8.05 8.14
CA GLY A 275 -4.60 7.77 9.11
C GLY A 275 -4.36 6.27 9.36
N ALA A 276 -3.19 5.97 9.92
CA ALA A 276 -2.82 4.60 10.27
C ALA A 276 -3.74 4.01 11.34
N LYS A 277 -4.22 2.77 11.14
CA LYS A 277 -5.06 2.02 12.08
C LYS A 277 -4.39 0.74 12.59
N SER A 278 -3.20 0.40 12.08
CA SER A 278 -2.48 -0.83 12.41
C SER A 278 -0.97 -0.58 12.45
N LEU A 279 -0.18 -1.53 12.95
CA LEU A 279 1.28 -1.45 12.95
C LEU A 279 1.85 -1.25 11.55
N ASP A 280 1.37 -2.01 10.58
CA ASP A 280 1.79 -1.87 9.18
C ASP A 280 1.30 -0.55 8.56
N GLY A 281 0.17 -0.03 9.02
CA GLY A 281 -0.30 1.31 8.66
C GLY A 281 0.70 2.40 9.08
N VAL A 282 1.21 2.34 10.30
CA VAL A 282 2.28 3.24 10.80
C VAL A 282 3.59 2.98 10.04
N LYS A 283 3.99 1.72 9.92
CA LYS A 283 5.21 1.28 9.22
C LYS A 283 5.28 1.84 7.79
N ARG A 284 4.19 1.78 7.04
CA ARG A 284 4.11 2.25 5.64
C ARG A 284 4.14 3.77 5.51
N ARG A 285 3.80 4.53 6.56
CA ARG A 285 3.80 6.01 6.55
C ARG A 285 5.10 6.62 7.05
N VAL A 286 5.61 6.13 8.17
CA VAL A 286 6.78 6.71 8.85
C VAL A 286 7.93 5.72 9.06
N ARG A 287 7.85 4.51 8.54
CA ARG A 287 8.89 3.47 8.58
C ARG A 287 9.17 2.86 9.96
N ALA A 288 8.44 3.19 11.01
CA ALA A 288 8.60 2.51 12.29
C ALA A 288 8.34 1.00 12.12
N GLY A 289 9.36 0.18 12.40
CA GLY A 289 9.33 -1.27 12.15
C GLY A 289 9.90 -1.73 10.80
N MET A 290 10.43 -0.84 9.94
CA MET A 290 11.05 -1.20 8.66
C MET A 290 12.55 -1.44 8.70
N GLY A 291 13.21 -1.12 9.80
CA GLY A 291 14.64 -1.32 9.95
C GLY A 291 15.01 -2.78 10.24
N ARG A 292 16.30 -3.03 10.48
CA ARG A 292 16.91 -4.37 10.64
C ARG A 292 16.14 -5.32 11.57
N CYS A 293 15.58 -4.82 12.68
CA CYS A 293 14.86 -5.66 13.65
C CYS A 293 13.40 -5.95 13.23
N GLN A 294 12.89 -5.37 12.14
CA GLN A 294 11.54 -5.60 11.62
C GLN A 294 10.44 -5.46 12.68
N GLY A 295 10.56 -4.45 13.55
CA GLY A 295 9.60 -4.17 14.61
C GLY A 295 9.87 -4.88 15.94
N GLY A 296 10.89 -5.74 16.04
CA GLY A 296 11.14 -6.55 17.23
C GLY A 296 11.27 -5.75 18.54
N PHE A 297 11.67 -4.48 18.49
CA PHE A 297 11.76 -3.62 19.67
C PHE A 297 10.70 -2.52 19.75
N CYS A 298 10.24 -1.99 18.62
CA CYS A 298 9.34 -0.84 18.62
C CYS A 298 7.86 -1.21 18.56
N SER A 299 7.49 -2.44 18.18
CA SER A 299 6.09 -2.83 17.95
C SER A 299 5.21 -2.61 19.19
N THR A 300 5.66 -3.03 20.37
CA THR A 300 4.89 -2.85 21.62
C THR A 300 4.60 -1.37 21.88
N ARG A 301 5.61 -0.50 21.73
CA ARG A 301 5.44 0.93 21.94
C ARG A 301 4.54 1.57 20.87
N VAL A 302 4.64 1.12 19.62
CA VAL A 302 3.74 1.57 18.54
C VAL A 302 2.31 1.11 18.80
N MET A 303 2.11 -0.11 19.34
CA MET A 303 0.77 -0.59 19.76
C MET A 303 0.16 0.28 20.84
N GLU A 304 0.93 0.64 21.89
CA GLU A 304 0.47 1.52 22.95
C GLU A 304 0.05 2.91 22.41
N ILE A 305 0.83 3.46 21.49
CA ILE A 305 0.51 4.73 20.84
C ILE A 305 -0.77 4.59 20.00
N LEU A 306 -0.89 3.53 19.17
CA LEU A 306 -2.09 3.26 18.40
C LEU A 306 -3.32 3.11 19.31
N ALA A 307 -3.24 2.30 20.36
CA ALA A 307 -4.33 2.09 21.30
C ALA A 307 -4.80 3.41 21.94
N ARG A 308 -3.87 4.23 22.37
CA ARG A 308 -4.14 5.56 22.93
C ARG A 308 -4.82 6.49 21.93
N GLU A 309 -4.26 6.61 20.73
CA GLU A 309 -4.76 7.55 19.71
C GLU A 309 -6.10 7.12 19.12
N LEU A 310 -6.31 5.82 18.99
CA LEU A 310 -7.57 5.25 18.46
C LEU A 310 -8.62 4.99 19.54
N LYS A 311 -8.27 5.17 20.83
CA LYS A 311 -9.11 4.86 22.00
C LYS A 311 -9.58 3.40 21.98
N ALA A 312 -8.70 2.49 21.60
CA ALA A 312 -8.93 1.05 21.49
C ALA A 312 -8.14 0.30 22.57
N SER A 313 -8.51 -0.95 22.85
CA SER A 313 -7.69 -1.82 23.70
C SER A 313 -6.43 -2.28 22.96
N LEU A 314 -5.39 -2.66 23.69
CA LEU A 314 -4.19 -3.25 23.08
C LEU A 314 -4.51 -4.53 22.30
N ALA A 315 -5.50 -5.31 22.75
CA ALA A 315 -5.93 -6.54 22.09
C ALA A 315 -6.61 -6.30 20.74
N ASP A 316 -7.14 -5.09 20.51
CA ASP A 316 -7.79 -4.72 19.24
C ASP A 316 -6.81 -4.18 18.21
N ILE A 317 -5.57 -3.86 18.61
CA ILE A 317 -4.55 -3.39 17.68
C ILE A 317 -4.03 -4.57 16.84
N THR A 318 -4.15 -4.42 15.53
CA THR A 318 -3.73 -5.44 14.58
C THR A 318 -2.37 -5.13 13.97
N LYS A 319 -1.72 -6.15 13.43
CA LYS A 319 -0.51 -5.98 12.62
C LYS A 319 -0.83 -5.30 11.28
N SER A 320 -1.84 -5.76 10.56
CA SER A 320 -2.12 -5.32 9.18
C SER A 320 -3.60 -5.09 8.87
N GLY A 321 -4.47 -5.12 9.87
CA GLY A 321 -5.93 -5.08 9.73
C GLY A 321 -6.56 -6.47 9.83
N GLY A 322 -7.90 -6.55 9.70
CA GLY A 322 -8.67 -7.78 9.79
C GLY A 322 -8.35 -8.56 11.09
N GLU A 323 -8.19 -9.87 10.96
CA GLU A 323 -7.90 -10.78 12.07
C GLU A 323 -6.40 -10.90 12.43
N ALA A 324 -5.54 -10.02 11.88
CA ALA A 324 -4.10 -10.06 12.16
C ALA A 324 -3.75 -9.50 13.55
N LYS A 325 -4.38 -10.03 14.59
CA LYS A 325 -4.15 -9.67 16.00
C LYS A 325 -2.79 -10.17 16.48
N LEU A 326 -2.10 -9.36 17.28
CA LEU A 326 -0.83 -9.72 17.92
C LEU A 326 -1.04 -10.25 19.33
N ILE A 327 -2.08 -9.79 20.01
CA ILE A 327 -2.50 -10.26 21.32
C ILE A 327 -3.73 -11.15 21.10
N THR A 328 -3.61 -12.44 21.41
CA THR A 328 -4.66 -13.44 21.24
C THR A 328 -5.48 -13.67 22.51
N GLY A 329 -5.06 -13.11 23.64
CA GLY A 329 -5.74 -13.19 24.91
C GLY A 329 -4.87 -12.76 26.07
N LEU A 330 -5.47 -12.70 27.27
CA LEU A 330 -4.79 -12.40 28.52
C LEU A 330 -4.26 -13.69 29.14
N ALA A 331 -3.00 -13.66 29.63
CA ALA A 331 -2.36 -14.83 30.24
C ALA A 331 -3.00 -15.25 31.60
N LYS A 332 -3.78 -14.36 32.23
CA LYS A 332 -4.42 -14.57 33.54
C LYS A 332 -5.90 -14.15 33.50
N GLN A 333 -6.69 -14.78 32.65
CA GLN A 333 -8.13 -14.48 32.56
C GLN A 333 -8.93 -14.85 33.83
N GLU A 334 -8.37 -15.67 34.73
CA GLU A 334 -9.03 -16.07 35.98
C GLU A 334 -8.82 -15.11 37.15
N ALA A 335 -7.94 -14.14 37.06
CA ALA A 335 -7.64 -13.22 38.17
C ALA A 335 -8.82 -12.26 38.49
N GLU A 336 -9.64 -11.93 37.50
CA GLU A 336 -10.81 -11.04 37.71
C GLU A 336 -11.96 -11.70 38.49
N LYS A 337 -11.94 -13.03 38.68
CA LYS A 337 -12.94 -13.74 39.48
C LYS A 337 -12.66 -13.68 41.00
N TYR A 338 -11.49 -13.23 41.41
CA TYR A 338 -11.08 -13.23 42.81
C TYR A 338 -11.03 -11.84 43.46
N GLU A 339 -11.31 -10.76 42.74
CA GLU A 339 -11.37 -9.40 43.33
C GLU A 339 -12.77 -9.02 43.83
N THR A 340 -13.71 -9.97 43.88
CA THR A 340 -15.04 -9.74 44.47
C THR A 340 -15.29 -10.73 45.64
N ILE A 341 -14.48 -10.63 46.69
CA ILE A 341 -14.78 -11.16 48.05
C ILE A 341 -14.42 -10.08 49.05
#